data_5a598b08a9d430ed132369d203d08352
#
_entry.id   5a598b08a9d430ed132369d203d08352
#
_cell.length_a   1.000
_cell.length_b   1.000
_cell.length_c   1.000
_cell.angle_alpha   90.00
_cell.angle_beta   90.00
_cell.angle_gamma   90.00
#
_symmetry.space_group_name_H-M   'P 1'
#
loop_
_entity.id
_entity.type
_entity.pdbx_description
1 polymer ?
#
loop_
_entity_poly.entity_id
_entity_poly.type
_entity_poly.pdbx_seq_one_letter_code
_entity_poly.pdbx_strand_id
1 'polypeptide(L)'
;MGKSIQIFGFEITFFGLVIALGMLLGMGFVILEAKRCGENKDDYLEMMIISLLLGVVGSRMLYVLCSWNLYKGNIIEIFNVRNGGLTFYGGLFGGMLGAAIYCGVRRKSFMQMADTASMGIVIAQIIGRWGDFFNRESFGEYTNSIFAMQLPL
;
A
#
# COMPACT_ATOMS: atom_id res chain seq x y z
N MET A 1 -8.51 -19.42 4.63
CA MET A 1 -9.31 -18.55 5.53
C MET A 1 -8.34 -17.79 6.44
N GLY A 2 -8.08 -16.51 6.14
CA GLY A 2 -7.22 -15.67 6.96
C GLY A 2 -7.85 -15.47 8.35
N LYS A 3 -7.02 -15.50 9.41
CA LYS A 3 -7.50 -15.20 10.77
C LYS A 3 -7.97 -13.76 10.82
N SER A 4 -9.26 -13.53 11.02
CA SER A 4 -9.85 -12.21 11.27
C SER A 4 -10.05 -12.01 12.78
N ILE A 5 -9.74 -10.83 13.27
CA ILE A 5 -9.98 -10.42 14.66
C ILE A 5 -11.17 -9.46 14.63
N GLN A 6 -12.20 -9.76 15.39
CA GLN A 6 -13.32 -8.84 15.55
C GLN A 6 -13.01 -7.83 16.67
N ILE A 7 -12.84 -6.56 16.29
CA ILE A 7 -12.65 -5.46 17.23
C ILE A 7 -13.80 -4.46 17.00
N PHE A 8 -14.64 -4.24 18.02
CA PHE A 8 -15.78 -3.32 17.97
C PHE A 8 -16.76 -3.54 16.79
N GLY A 9 -17.01 -4.82 16.40
CA GLY A 9 -17.91 -5.13 15.28
C GLY A 9 -17.30 -4.96 13.87
N PHE A 10 -16.01 -4.67 13.78
CA PHE A 10 -15.26 -4.66 12.53
C PHE A 10 -14.40 -5.92 12.40
N GLU A 11 -14.56 -6.63 11.31
CA GLU A 11 -13.65 -7.74 10.98
C GLU A 11 -12.36 -7.18 10.40
N ILE A 12 -11.31 -7.16 11.21
CA ILE A 12 -9.97 -6.77 10.78
C ILE A 12 -9.21 -8.03 10.42
N THR A 13 -8.83 -8.14 9.16
CA THR A 13 -7.98 -9.23 8.67
C THR A 13 -6.56 -9.05 9.23
N PHE A 14 -5.94 -10.12 9.69
CA PHE A 14 -4.55 -10.10 10.15
C PHE A 14 -3.59 -9.51 9.08
N PHE A 15 -3.86 -9.83 7.82
CA PHE A 15 -3.17 -9.25 6.67
C PHE A 15 -3.21 -7.71 6.65
N GLY A 16 -4.41 -7.12 6.83
CA GLY A 16 -4.54 -5.66 6.87
C GLY A 16 -3.74 -5.02 8.01
N LEU A 17 -3.64 -5.70 9.14
CA LEU A 17 -2.85 -5.24 10.30
C LEU A 17 -1.34 -5.23 9.99
N VAL A 18 -0.84 -6.29 9.33
CA VAL A 18 0.58 -6.37 8.90
C VAL A 18 0.90 -5.30 7.86
N ILE A 19 0.00 -5.07 6.89
CA ILE A 19 0.19 -4.01 5.89
C ILE A 19 0.21 -2.63 6.56
N ALA A 20 -0.71 -2.35 7.48
CA ALA A 20 -0.74 -1.08 8.21
C ALA A 20 0.56 -0.87 9.02
N LEU A 21 1.04 -1.91 9.69
CA LEU A 21 2.31 -1.87 10.42
C LEU A 21 3.49 -1.60 9.46
N GLY A 22 3.51 -2.28 8.31
CA GLY A 22 4.53 -2.05 7.27
C GLY A 22 4.55 -0.62 6.77
N MET A 23 3.38 -0.04 6.53
CA MET A 23 3.25 1.36 6.13
C MET A 23 3.76 2.32 7.23
N LEU A 24 3.36 2.12 8.48
CA LEU A 24 3.79 2.96 9.59
C LEU A 24 5.31 2.90 9.82
N LEU A 25 5.90 1.71 9.75
CA LEU A 25 7.34 1.55 9.88
C LEU A 25 8.07 2.14 8.68
N GLY A 26 7.58 1.93 7.45
CA GLY A 26 8.12 2.56 6.24
C GLY A 26 8.10 4.08 6.34
N MET A 27 6.99 4.68 6.76
CA MET A 27 6.88 6.13 7.01
C MET A 27 7.87 6.60 8.07
N GLY A 28 8.02 5.86 9.17
CA GLY A 28 8.99 6.16 10.22
C GLY A 28 10.42 6.22 9.68
N PHE A 29 10.80 5.27 8.84
CA PHE A 29 12.12 5.25 8.20
C PHE A 29 12.34 6.41 7.23
N VAL A 30 11.34 6.77 6.42
CA VAL A 30 11.42 7.94 5.54
C VAL A 30 11.66 9.22 6.36
N ILE A 31 10.96 9.38 7.48
CA ILE A 31 11.12 10.53 8.37
C ILE A 31 12.51 10.57 9.00
N LEU A 32 13.06 9.42 9.39
CA LEU A 32 14.40 9.31 9.94
C LEU A 32 15.46 9.66 8.88
N GLU A 33 15.32 9.16 7.66
CA GLU A 33 16.24 9.44 6.57
C GLU A 33 16.15 10.90 6.11
N ALA A 34 14.97 11.49 6.02
CA ALA A 34 14.78 12.90 5.75
C ALA A 34 15.51 13.78 6.78
N LYS A 35 15.43 13.44 8.06
CA LYS A 35 16.18 14.14 9.11
C LYS A 35 17.69 13.97 8.94
N ARG A 36 18.14 12.77 8.56
CA ARG A 36 19.56 12.48 8.33
C ARG A 36 20.13 13.29 7.17
N CYS A 37 19.34 13.48 6.11
CA CYS A 37 19.70 14.29 4.95
C CYS A 37 19.54 15.81 5.20
N GLY A 38 19.10 16.23 6.38
CA GLY A 38 18.87 17.63 6.70
C GLY A 38 17.62 18.23 6.05
N GLU A 39 16.70 17.38 5.62
CA GLU A 39 15.46 17.77 4.96
C GLU A 39 14.31 17.94 5.95
N ASN A 40 13.28 18.68 5.54
CA ASN A 40 12.13 18.92 6.40
C ASN A 40 11.23 17.66 6.45
N LYS A 41 11.17 17.02 7.61
CA LYS A 41 10.34 15.84 7.86
C LYS A 41 8.85 16.03 7.55
N ASP A 42 8.34 17.25 7.75
CA ASP A 42 6.93 17.55 7.60
C ASP A 42 6.51 17.53 6.12
N ASP A 43 7.39 17.95 5.22
CA ASP A 43 7.19 17.82 3.76
C ASP A 43 7.03 16.36 3.34
N TYR A 44 7.83 15.46 3.90
CA TYR A 44 7.72 14.02 3.62
C TYR A 44 6.44 13.41 4.18
N LEU A 45 6.03 13.84 5.36
CA LEU A 45 4.80 13.38 6.00
C LEU A 45 3.57 13.80 5.18
N GLU A 46 3.51 15.07 4.76
CA GLU A 46 2.45 15.58 3.91
C GLU A 46 2.42 14.85 2.54
N MET A 47 3.57 14.68 1.92
CA MET A 47 3.68 13.94 0.65
C MET A 47 3.17 12.51 0.78
N MET A 48 3.59 11.79 1.83
CA MET A 48 3.18 10.40 2.04
C MET A 48 1.67 10.27 2.28
N ILE A 49 1.07 11.18 3.05
CA ILE A 49 -0.38 11.18 3.29
C ILE A 49 -1.14 11.43 1.97
N ILE A 50 -0.73 12.43 1.19
CA ILE A 50 -1.36 12.74 -0.10
C ILE A 50 -1.19 11.57 -1.08
N SER A 51 0.00 10.97 -1.14
CA SER A 51 0.28 9.81 -1.98
C SER A 51 -0.56 8.60 -1.59
N LEU A 52 -0.75 8.36 -0.29
CA LEU A 52 -1.59 7.27 0.22
C LEU A 52 -3.06 7.48 -0.17
N LEU A 53 -3.60 8.68 0.05
CA LEU A 53 -4.98 9.00 -0.29
C LEU A 53 -5.25 8.86 -1.79
N LEU A 54 -4.38 9.45 -2.63
CA LEU A 54 -4.51 9.34 -4.09
C LEU A 54 -4.22 7.92 -4.59
N GLY A 55 -3.36 7.16 -3.90
CA GLY A 55 -3.14 5.74 -4.15
C GLY A 55 -4.40 4.92 -3.95
N VAL A 56 -5.11 5.11 -2.84
CA VAL A 56 -6.39 4.41 -2.57
C VAL A 56 -7.44 4.78 -3.61
N VAL A 57 -7.59 6.06 -3.93
CA VAL A 57 -8.53 6.53 -4.97
C VAL A 57 -8.17 5.94 -6.33
N GLY A 58 -6.91 6.01 -6.74
CA GLY A 58 -6.42 5.48 -8.02
C GLY A 58 -6.61 3.95 -8.12
N SER A 59 -6.34 3.24 -7.03
CA SER A 59 -6.55 1.79 -6.94
C SER A 59 -8.02 1.42 -7.18
N ARG A 60 -8.93 2.16 -6.57
CA ARG A 60 -10.37 1.95 -6.75
C ARG A 60 -10.85 2.36 -8.14
N MET A 61 -10.42 3.52 -8.64
CA MET A 61 -10.79 3.98 -9.98
C MET A 61 -10.38 2.97 -11.05
N LEU A 62 -9.14 2.48 -11.00
CA LEU A 62 -8.68 1.51 -11.99
C LEU A 62 -9.45 0.18 -11.89
N TYR A 63 -9.75 -0.28 -10.67
CA TYR A 63 -10.57 -1.47 -10.49
C TYR A 63 -11.96 -1.32 -11.10
N VAL A 64 -12.64 -0.22 -10.82
CA VAL A 64 -13.97 0.09 -11.37
C VAL A 64 -13.93 0.17 -12.89
N LEU A 65 -12.91 0.78 -13.47
CA LEU A 65 -12.73 0.86 -14.93
C LEU A 65 -12.57 -0.54 -15.56
N CYS A 66 -11.75 -1.39 -14.97
CA CYS A 66 -11.53 -2.76 -15.45
C CYS A 66 -12.76 -3.65 -15.27
N SER A 67 -13.56 -3.40 -14.25
CA SER A 67 -14.74 -4.19 -13.89
C SER A 67 -16.05 -3.44 -14.12
N TRP A 68 -16.09 -2.52 -15.10
CA TRP A 68 -17.21 -1.64 -15.36
C TRP A 68 -18.57 -2.35 -15.48
N ASN A 69 -18.56 -3.56 -16.02
CA ASN A 69 -19.79 -4.35 -16.20
C ASN A 69 -20.50 -4.69 -14.88
N LEU A 70 -19.76 -4.77 -13.76
CA LEU A 70 -20.32 -5.05 -12.44
C LEU A 70 -21.00 -3.81 -11.82
N TYR A 71 -20.61 -2.61 -12.23
CA TYR A 71 -21.02 -1.35 -11.61
C TYR A 71 -22.09 -0.59 -12.41
N LYS A 72 -22.44 -1.03 -13.64
CA LYS A 72 -23.45 -0.39 -14.50
C LYS A 72 -24.83 -0.26 -13.86
N GLY A 73 -25.16 -1.14 -12.89
CA GLY A 73 -26.49 -1.16 -12.24
C GLY A 73 -26.54 -0.40 -10.91
N ASN A 74 -25.40 -0.13 -10.27
CA ASN A 74 -25.38 0.45 -8.93
C ASN A 74 -24.14 1.31 -8.69
N ILE A 75 -24.25 2.60 -9.03
CA ILE A 75 -23.13 3.57 -8.94
C ILE A 75 -22.68 3.76 -7.48
N ILE A 76 -23.55 3.51 -6.49
CA ILE A 76 -23.22 3.67 -5.07
C ILE A 76 -22.15 2.65 -4.64
N GLU A 77 -22.13 1.46 -5.25
CA GLU A 77 -21.12 0.44 -4.97
C GLU A 77 -19.69 0.85 -5.38
N ILE A 78 -19.53 1.85 -6.25
CA ILE A 78 -18.22 2.39 -6.63
C ILE A 78 -17.49 2.95 -5.41
N PHE A 79 -18.22 3.56 -4.47
CA PHE A 79 -17.65 4.15 -3.25
C PHE A 79 -17.45 3.14 -2.12
N ASN A 80 -18.00 1.93 -2.26
CA ASN A 80 -17.89 0.91 -1.23
C ASN A 80 -16.56 0.14 -1.33
N VAL A 81 -15.52 0.69 -0.73
CA VAL A 81 -14.18 0.08 -0.65
C VAL A 81 -14.16 -1.15 0.27
N ARG A 82 -15.17 -1.31 1.14
CA ARG A 82 -15.23 -2.37 2.15
C ARG A 82 -15.37 -3.77 1.55
N ASN A 83 -16.03 -3.89 0.40
CA ASN A 83 -16.21 -5.16 -0.30
C ASN A 83 -14.99 -5.59 -1.12
N GLY A 84 -13.83 -4.95 -0.92
CA GLY A 84 -12.63 -5.21 -1.71
C GLY A 84 -12.65 -4.49 -3.07
N GLY A 85 -11.88 -5.00 -4.02
CA GLY A 85 -11.79 -4.42 -5.36
C GLY A 85 -10.85 -3.23 -5.43
N LEU A 86 -9.59 -3.48 -5.09
CA LEU A 86 -8.48 -2.56 -5.22
C LEU A 86 -7.45 -3.18 -6.17
N THR A 87 -6.93 -2.40 -7.11
CA THR A 87 -5.87 -2.84 -8.02
C THR A 87 -4.53 -2.29 -7.59
N PHE A 88 -3.52 -3.13 -7.59
CA PHE A 88 -2.15 -2.73 -7.27
C PHE A 88 -1.63 -1.61 -8.18
N TYR A 89 -1.81 -1.75 -9.49
CA TYR A 89 -1.34 -0.75 -10.45
C TYR A 89 -2.03 0.62 -10.29
N GLY A 90 -3.33 0.62 -9.98
CA GLY A 90 -4.06 1.86 -9.69
C GLY A 90 -3.51 2.57 -8.46
N GLY A 91 -3.16 1.81 -7.43
CA GLY A 91 -2.51 2.33 -6.23
C GLY A 91 -1.13 2.91 -6.50
N LEU A 92 -0.32 2.19 -7.29
CA LEU A 92 1.02 2.63 -7.67
C LEU A 92 0.99 3.94 -8.46
N PHE A 93 0.21 4.00 -9.53
CA PHE A 93 0.09 5.21 -10.36
C PHE A 93 -0.56 6.36 -9.59
N GLY A 94 -1.60 6.09 -8.80
CA GLY A 94 -2.25 7.10 -7.96
C GLY A 94 -1.31 7.67 -6.91
N GLY A 95 -0.52 6.84 -6.26
CA GLY A 95 0.48 7.25 -5.28
C GLY A 95 1.61 8.08 -5.90
N MET A 96 2.13 7.65 -7.05
CA MET A 96 3.15 8.42 -7.80
C MET A 96 2.61 9.78 -8.23
N LEU A 97 1.37 9.82 -8.75
CA LEU A 97 0.71 11.06 -9.14
C LEU A 97 0.55 11.99 -7.92
N GLY A 98 0.16 11.45 -6.77
CA GLY A 98 0.04 12.20 -5.52
C GLY A 98 1.35 12.84 -5.11
N ALA A 99 2.45 12.08 -5.13
CA ALA A 99 3.79 12.61 -4.85
C ALA A 99 4.21 13.68 -5.86
N ALA A 100 3.95 13.46 -7.15
CA ALA A 100 4.29 14.43 -8.20
C ALA A 100 3.51 15.74 -8.05
N ILE A 101 2.21 15.66 -7.77
CA ILE A 101 1.35 16.84 -7.52
C ILE A 101 1.86 17.60 -6.31
N TYR A 102 2.13 16.92 -5.20
CA TYR A 102 2.66 17.55 -4.01
C TYR A 102 3.97 18.30 -4.28
N CYS A 103 4.93 17.61 -4.92
CA CYS A 103 6.22 18.22 -5.26
C CYS A 103 6.06 19.43 -6.19
N GLY A 104 5.15 19.35 -7.17
CA GLY A 104 4.87 20.46 -8.08
C GLY A 104 4.29 21.68 -7.35
N VAL A 105 3.30 21.47 -6.48
CA VAL A 105 2.66 22.55 -5.70
C VAL A 105 3.63 23.18 -4.72
N ARG A 106 4.42 22.37 -4.01
CA ARG A 106 5.40 22.84 -3.01
C ARG A 106 6.75 23.25 -3.60
N ARG A 107 6.89 23.15 -4.93
CA ARG A 107 8.16 23.45 -5.66
C ARG A 107 9.36 22.66 -5.12
N LYS A 108 9.14 21.39 -4.78
CA LYS A 108 10.18 20.47 -4.31
C LYS A 108 10.65 19.57 -5.46
N SER A 109 11.86 19.05 -5.35
CA SER A 109 12.38 18.09 -6.34
C SER A 109 11.72 16.73 -6.10
N PHE A 110 10.92 16.27 -7.08
CA PHE A 110 10.28 14.94 -7.02
C PHE A 110 11.32 13.82 -6.91
N MET A 111 12.41 13.91 -7.68
CA MET A 111 13.46 12.88 -7.69
C MET A 111 14.14 12.76 -6.33
N GLN A 112 14.46 13.89 -5.69
CA GLN A 112 15.11 13.90 -4.38
C GLN A 112 14.17 13.29 -3.30
N MET A 113 12.91 13.69 -3.31
CA MET A 113 11.93 13.16 -2.36
C MET A 113 11.63 11.67 -2.61
N ALA A 114 11.59 11.24 -3.88
CA ALA A 114 11.40 9.85 -4.24
C ALA A 114 12.61 8.98 -3.84
N ASP A 115 13.81 9.49 -3.97
CA ASP A 115 15.03 8.79 -3.55
C ASP A 115 15.03 8.51 -2.05
N THR A 116 14.80 9.53 -1.24
CA THR A 116 14.65 9.37 0.22
C THR A 116 13.48 8.46 0.61
N ALA A 117 12.34 8.55 -0.09
CA ALA A 117 11.18 7.72 0.17
C ALA A 117 11.38 6.25 -0.23
N SER A 118 12.27 5.96 -1.18
CA SER A 118 12.51 4.61 -1.69
C SER A 118 12.90 3.62 -0.60
N MET A 119 13.69 4.04 0.37
CA MET A 119 14.08 3.22 1.53
C MET A 119 12.87 2.77 2.36
N GLY A 120 11.95 3.67 2.64
CA GLY A 120 10.73 3.34 3.38
C GLY A 120 9.79 2.42 2.59
N ILE A 121 9.72 2.59 1.26
CA ILE A 121 8.94 1.72 0.37
C ILE A 121 9.48 0.29 0.42
N VAL A 122 10.80 0.10 0.35
CA VAL A 122 11.43 -1.23 0.44
C VAL A 122 11.12 -1.90 1.77
N ILE A 123 11.21 -1.18 2.89
CA ILE A 123 10.89 -1.70 4.23
C ILE A 123 9.42 -2.11 4.31
N ALA A 124 8.52 -1.25 3.82
CA ALA A 124 7.09 -1.56 3.78
C ALA A 124 6.80 -2.82 2.92
N GLN A 125 7.50 -3.00 1.80
CA GLN A 125 7.38 -4.19 0.95
C GLN A 125 7.89 -5.46 1.64
N ILE A 126 9.02 -5.39 2.35
CA ILE A 126 9.54 -6.55 3.12
C ILE A 126 8.49 -7.01 4.14
N ILE A 127 7.91 -6.07 4.89
CA ILE A 127 6.89 -6.38 5.89
C ILE A 127 5.62 -6.89 5.22
N GLY A 128 5.22 -6.30 4.09
CA GLY A 128 4.07 -6.74 3.30
C GLY A 128 4.18 -8.19 2.85
N ARG A 129 5.37 -8.63 2.43
CA ARG A 129 5.64 -10.04 2.07
C ARG A 129 5.41 -11.02 3.22
N TRP A 130 5.71 -10.62 4.45
CA TRP A 130 5.33 -11.41 5.61
C TRP A 130 3.80 -11.48 5.79
N GLY A 131 3.08 -10.42 5.45
CA GLY A 131 1.62 -10.43 5.39
C GLY A 131 1.08 -11.46 4.40
N ASP A 132 1.59 -11.49 3.17
CA ASP A 132 1.24 -12.47 2.14
C ASP A 132 1.50 -13.90 2.62
N PHE A 133 2.63 -14.14 3.28
CA PHE A 133 2.98 -15.43 3.85
C PHE A 133 1.96 -15.91 4.90
N PHE A 134 1.58 -15.04 5.84
CA PHE A 134 0.59 -15.38 6.87
C PHE A 134 -0.83 -15.55 6.32
N ASN A 135 -1.17 -14.81 5.25
CA ASN A 135 -2.47 -14.93 4.59
C ASN A 135 -2.54 -16.09 3.59
N ARG A 136 -1.42 -16.76 3.37
CA ARG A 136 -1.27 -17.84 2.38
C ARG A 136 -1.63 -17.40 0.97
N GLU A 137 -1.20 -16.21 0.59
CA GLU A 137 -1.31 -15.65 -0.75
C GLU A 137 0.06 -15.60 -1.42
N SER A 138 0.07 -15.57 -2.74
CA SER A 138 1.30 -15.38 -3.55
C SER A 138 2.38 -16.45 -3.32
N PHE A 139 1.99 -17.74 -3.32
CA PHE A 139 2.94 -18.86 -3.33
C PHE A 139 3.50 -19.08 -4.72
N GLY A 140 4.74 -19.60 -4.75
CA GLY A 140 5.32 -20.20 -5.96
C GLY A 140 4.75 -21.58 -6.26
N GLU A 141 5.22 -22.18 -7.37
CA GLU A 141 4.91 -23.56 -7.71
C GLU A 141 5.61 -24.53 -6.76
N TYR A 142 5.09 -25.78 -6.74
CA TYR A 142 5.67 -26.85 -5.92
C TYR A 142 7.14 -27.08 -6.28
N THR A 143 7.99 -27.16 -5.27
CA THR A 143 9.42 -27.41 -5.44
C THR A 143 9.95 -28.38 -4.36
N ASN A 144 10.89 -29.27 -4.77
CA ASN A 144 11.62 -30.17 -3.88
C ASN A 144 12.97 -29.58 -3.45
N SER A 145 13.17 -28.27 -3.53
CA SER A 145 14.41 -27.60 -3.12
C SER A 145 14.65 -27.76 -1.61
N ILE A 146 15.92 -27.77 -1.20
CA ILE A 146 16.33 -27.77 0.22
C ILE A 146 15.78 -26.55 0.97
N PHE A 147 15.51 -25.44 0.26
CA PHE A 147 14.93 -24.21 0.79
C PHE A 147 13.40 -24.14 0.65
N ALA A 148 12.76 -25.26 0.28
CA ALA A 148 11.31 -25.31 0.17
C ALA A 148 10.66 -25.11 1.54
N MET A 149 9.73 -24.15 1.63
CA MET A 149 8.91 -23.98 2.83
C MET A 149 7.70 -24.90 2.75
N GLN A 150 7.50 -25.73 3.79
CA GLN A 150 6.29 -26.53 3.94
C GLN A 150 5.20 -25.67 4.55
N LEU A 151 4.14 -25.46 3.79
CA LEU A 151 2.94 -24.82 4.30
C LEU A 151 1.98 -25.90 4.78
N PRO A 152 1.56 -25.93 6.05
CA PRO A 152 0.55 -26.86 6.51
C PRO A 152 -0.77 -26.58 5.78
N LEU A 153 -1.39 -27.64 5.28
CA LEU A 153 -2.71 -27.63 4.61
C LEU A 153 -3.81 -27.11 5.51
#